data_143ae5c9d22857d625a2d92eec13bb9d
#
_entry.id   143ae5c9d22857d625a2d92eec13bb9d
#
_cell.length_a   1.000
_cell.length_b   1.000
_cell.length_c   1.000
_cell.angle_alpha   90.00
_cell.angle_beta   90.00
_cell.angle_gamma   90.00
#
_symmetry.space_group_name_H-M   'P 1'
#
loop_
_entity.id
_entity.type
_entity.pdbx_description
1 polymer ?
#
loop_
_entity_poly.entity_id
_entity_poly.type
_entity_poly.pdbx_seq_one_letter_code
_entity_poly.pdbx_strand_id
1 'polypeptide(L)'
;MPDPSNLQPEFKYFSAEVFTNVYDGVNQIKMPKSLMILGFSNDKDAAIPVRHDNYIFRREVLRDLLAFLRKPNGDALFITGPTGSGKTSVVNEVCARLNWPVQLLTLNNRFEFSQLTGHFTYSSQKEGGAPEMTFQYGPLAKAMKYGHVLVLNEIDLADAGELAGLNDVLEGRPLVLADNAGEILSLTPKSLGPQSAFGFN
;
A
#
# COMPACT_ATOMS: atom_id res chain seq x y z
N MET A 1 5.77 23.11 6.90
CA MET A 1 5.54 22.12 5.81
C MET A 1 4.05 22.06 5.60
N PRO A 2 3.53 22.04 4.37
CA PRO A 2 2.11 21.84 4.15
C PRO A 2 1.71 20.48 4.75
N ASP A 3 0.55 20.46 5.42
CA ASP A 3 -0.01 19.27 6.03
C ASP A 3 -0.21 18.19 4.95
N PRO A 4 0.45 17.02 5.03
CA PRO A 4 0.28 15.95 4.06
C PRO A 4 -1.17 15.44 3.97
N SER A 5 -2.03 15.77 4.94
CA SER A 5 -3.45 15.41 4.92
C SER A 5 -4.28 16.12 3.83
N ASN A 6 -3.75 17.18 3.22
CA ASN A 6 -4.44 17.96 2.18
C ASN A 6 -4.00 17.67 0.75
N LEU A 7 -3.03 16.77 0.56
CA LEU A 7 -2.62 16.37 -0.79
C LEU A 7 -3.58 15.29 -1.29
N GLN A 8 -4.49 15.66 -2.20
CA GLN A 8 -5.24 14.69 -2.98
C GLN A 8 -4.25 13.87 -3.79
N PRO A 9 -4.32 12.53 -3.78
CA PRO A 9 -3.45 11.71 -4.60
C PRO A 9 -3.77 11.98 -6.07
N GLU A 10 -2.86 12.60 -6.77
CA GLU A 10 -2.94 12.76 -8.21
C GLU A 10 -2.49 11.46 -8.87
N PHE A 11 -3.33 10.91 -9.74
CA PHE A 11 -3.01 9.72 -10.51
C PHE A 11 -2.41 10.06 -11.86
N LYS A 12 -1.53 9.17 -12.33
CA LYS A 12 -0.90 9.26 -13.63
C LYS A 12 -0.86 7.88 -14.27
N TYR A 13 -1.06 7.82 -15.59
CA TYR A 13 -0.85 6.60 -16.36
C TYR A 13 0.62 6.47 -16.77
N PHE A 14 1.19 5.32 -16.50
CA PHE A 14 2.53 4.92 -16.91
C PHE A 14 2.43 3.91 -18.05
N SER A 15 3.29 4.06 -19.07
CA SER A 15 3.48 2.97 -20.04
C SER A 15 4.15 1.79 -19.37
N ALA A 16 3.76 0.56 -19.73
CA ALA A 16 4.39 -0.64 -19.20
C ALA A 16 5.90 -0.76 -19.55
N GLU A 17 6.42 0.08 -20.44
CA GLU A 17 7.86 0.17 -20.75
C GLU A 17 8.71 0.57 -19.51
N VAL A 18 8.11 1.13 -18.45
CA VAL A 18 8.81 1.40 -17.18
C VAL A 18 9.32 0.11 -16.51
N PHE A 19 8.74 -1.05 -16.86
CA PHE A 19 9.19 -2.36 -16.43
C PHE A 19 10.24 -2.89 -17.40
N THR A 20 11.47 -2.54 -17.15
CA THR A 20 12.64 -3.09 -17.84
C THR A 20 13.02 -4.44 -17.24
N ASN A 21 13.87 -5.21 -17.92
CA ASN A 21 14.38 -6.50 -17.44
C ASN A 21 13.28 -7.51 -17.09
N VAL A 22 12.27 -7.62 -17.94
CA VAL A 22 11.22 -8.64 -17.79
C VAL A 22 11.60 -9.88 -18.56
N TYR A 23 11.50 -11.06 -17.92
CA TYR A 23 11.87 -12.35 -18.49
C TYR A 23 10.70 -13.34 -18.45
N ASP A 24 10.54 -14.13 -19.53
CA ASP A 24 9.55 -15.21 -19.65
C ASP A 24 10.18 -16.61 -19.40
N GLY A 25 11.10 -16.67 -18.44
CA GLY A 25 11.93 -17.83 -18.16
C GLY A 25 13.35 -17.63 -18.68
N VAL A 26 13.57 -17.68 -19.98
CA VAL A 26 14.91 -17.58 -20.59
C VAL A 26 15.11 -16.26 -21.32
N ASN A 27 14.08 -15.78 -22.02
CA ASN A 27 14.21 -14.62 -22.90
C ASN A 27 13.77 -13.34 -22.22
N GLN A 28 14.54 -12.28 -22.40
CA GLN A 28 14.12 -10.93 -22.04
C GLN A 28 13.05 -10.46 -23.02
N ILE A 29 11.94 -9.99 -22.49
CA ILE A 29 10.82 -9.45 -23.28
C ILE A 29 10.69 -7.95 -23.08
N LYS A 30 10.19 -7.27 -24.10
CA LYS A 30 9.78 -5.86 -23.98
C LYS A 30 8.31 -5.78 -23.64
N MET A 31 7.99 -4.98 -22.64
CA MET A 31 6.60 -4.68 -22.29
C MET A 31 5.99 -3.78 -23.37
N PRO A 32 4.70 -4.02 -23.73
CA PRO A 32 4.05 -3.24 -24.78
C PRO A 32 3.83 -1.79 -24.34
N LYS A 33 4.22 -0.85 -25.19
CA LYS A 33 4.04 0.59 -24.94
C LYS A 33 2.58 1.00 -24.79
N SER A 34 1.69 0.29 -25.47
CA SER A 34 0.24 0.56 -25.43
C SER A 34 -0.43 0.13 -24.13
N LEU A 35 0.24 -0.68 -23.31
CA LEU A 35 -0.28 -1.07 -22.00
C LEU A 35 -0.03 0.05 -21.00
N MET A 36 -1.12 0.71 -20.61
CA MET A 36 -1.09 1.80 -19.63
C MET A 36 -1.51 1.30 -18.26
N ILE A 37 -0.76 1.69 -17.24
CA ILE A 37 -0.93 1.25 -15.86
C ILE A 37 -1.04 2.50 -14.98
N LEU A 38 -2.00 2.48 -14.07
CA LEU A 38 -2.22 3.58 -13.15
C LEU A 38 -1.14 3.59 -12.06
N GLY A 39 -0.69 4.77 -11.70
CA GLY A 39 0.20 5.04 -10.58
C GLY A 39 0.02 6.47 -10.09
N PHE A 40 0.86 6.94 -9.21
CA PHE A 40 0.80 8.29 -8.67
C PHE A 40 1.71 9.24 -9.44
N SER A 41 1.27 10.51 -9.59
CA SER A 41 2.09 11.56 -10.21
C SER A 41 3.22 12.00 -9.29
N ASN A 42 2.97 12.02 -8.00
CA ASN A 42 3.96 12.42 -6.99
C ASN A 42 5.02 11.34 -6.86
N ASP A 43 6.25 11.68 -7.19
CA ASP A 43 7.43 10.81 -7.08
C ASP A 43 8.28 11.10 -5.82
N LYS A 44 7.81 12.00 -4.93
CA LYS A 44 8.54 12.46 -3.76
C LYS A 44 7.98 11.96 -2.43
N ASP A 45 6.95 11.13 -2.46
CA ASP A 45 6.39 10.56 -1.24
C ASP A 45 7.42 9.62 -0.59
N ALA A 46 7.69 9.84 0.70
CA ALA A 46 8.67 9.05 1.45
C ALA A 46 8.29 7.56 1.60
N ALA A 47 7.02 7.22 1.38
CA ALA A 47 6.53 5.85 1.41
C ALA A 47 6.67 5.12 0.06
N ILE A 48 7.15 5.79 -1.00
CA ILE A 48 7.46 5.13 -2.26
C ILE A 48 8.74 4.30 -2.07
N PRO A 49 8.73 3.01 -2.40
CA PRO A 49 9.91 2.16 -2.28
C PRO A 49 11.04 2.62 -3.20
N VAL A 50 12.27 2.36 -2.79
CA VAL A 50 13.45 2.64 -3.64
C VAL A 50 13.43 1.71 -4.85
N ARG A 51 13.57 2.30 -6.04
CA ARG A 51 13.68 1.57 -7.30
C ARG A 51 15.11 1.05 -7.50
N HIS A 52 15.21 -0.21 -7.94
CA HIS A 52 16.47 -0.82 -8.36
C HIS A 52 16.43 -1.11 -9.86
N ASP A 53 17.24 -0.41 -10.65
CA ASP A 53 17.20 -0.50 -12.12
C ASP A 53 17.63 -1.87 -12.65
N ASN A 54 18.44 -2.62 -11.89
CA ASN A 54 18.89 -3.96 -12.24
C ASN A 54 17.93 -5.08 -11.80
N TYR A 55 16.76 -4.75 -11.25
CA TYR A 55 15.80 -5.75 -10.81
C TYR A 55 15.25 -6.53 -12.01
N ILE A 56 15.21 -7.86 -11.86
CA ILE A 56 14.71 -8.78 -12.90
C ILE A 56 13.29 -9.21 -12.55
N PHE A 57 12.34 -8.87 -13.40
CA PHE A 57 10.95 -9.31 -13.26
C PHE A 57 10.71 -10.65 -13.96
N ARG A 58 10.02 -11.53 -13.26
CA ARG A 58 9.38 -12.70 -13.90
C ARG A 58 8.06 -12.25 -14.48
N ARG A 59 7.87 -12.48 -15.77
CA ARG A 59 6.69 -12.05 -16.55
C ARG A 59 5.38 -12.44 -15.87
N GLU A 60 5.26 -13.67 -15.41
CA GLU A 60 4.03 -14.20 -14.81
C GLU A 60 3.68 -13.44 -13.52
N VAL A 61 4.64 -13.30 -12.61
CA VAL A 61 4.43 -12.59 -11.36
C VAL A 61 4.11 -11.12 -11.59
N LEU A 62 4.83 -10.48 -12.51
CA LEU A 62 4.57 -9.10 -12.89
C LEU A 62 3.15 -8.93 -13.45
N ARG A 63 2.73 -9.82 -14.35
CA ARG A 63 1.38 -9.81 -14.94
C ARG A 63 0.30 -9.87 -13.86
N ASP A 64 0.45 -10.78 -12.90
CA ASP A 64 -0.55 -11.00 -11.86
C ASP A 64 -0.62 -9.80 -10.90
N LEU A 65 0.52 -9.23 -10.52
CA LEU A 65 0.57 -8.00 -9.74
C LEU A 65 -0.06 -6.81 -10.48
N LEU A 66 0.25 -6.63 -11.77
CA LEU A 66 -0.33 -5.54 -12.55
C LEU A 66 -1.83 -5.73 -12.78
N ALA A 67 -2.29 -6.96 -12.94
CA ALA A 67 -3.72 -7.28 -13.04
C ALA A 67 -4.44 -6.93 -11.74
N PHE A 68 -3.87 -7.29 -10.58
CA PHE A 68 -4.40 -6.94 -9.27
C PHE A 68 -4.45 -5.41 -9.07
N LEU A 69 -3.35 -4.70 -9.29
CA LEU A 69 -3.31 -3.24 -9.12
C LEU A 69 -4.26 -2.51 -10.07
N ARG A 70 -4.51 -3.08 -11.26
CA ARG A 70 -5.43 -2.48 -12.22
C ARG A 70 -6.89 -2.64 -11.81
N LYS A 71 -7.26 -3.75 -11.18
CA LYS A 71 -8.64 -4.04 -10.81
C LYS A 71 -8.69 -5.03 -9.64
N PRO A 72 -8.43 -4.58 -8.41
CA PRO A 72 -8.41 -5.46 -7.25
C PRO A 72 -9.79 -6.03 -6.87
N ASN A 73 -10.90 -5.45 -7.34
CA ASN A 73 -12.29 -5.89 -7.10
C ASN A 73 -12.66 -6.06 -5.62
N GLY A 74 -11.96 -5.38 -4.71
CA GLY A 74 -12.14 -5.58 -3.27
C GLY A 74 -11.39 -6.78 -2.69
N ASP A 75 -10.65 -7.52 -3.52
CA ASP A 75 -9.87 -8.67 -3.08
C ASP A 75 -8.50 -8.25 -2.52
N ALA A 76 -7.90 -9.12 -1.71
CA ALA A 76 -6.50 -9.04 -1.33
C ALA A 76 -5.68 -10.02 -2.18
N LEU A 77 -4.44 -9.64 -2.50
CA LEU A 77 -3.51 -10.53 -3.18
C LEU A 77 -2.67 -11.29 -2.15
N PHE A 78 -2.79 -12.62 -2.15
CA PHE A 78 -1.99 -13.48 -1.30
C PHE A 78 -0.81 -14.07 -2.08
N ILE A 79 0.43 -13.74 -1.64
CA ILE A 79 1.66 -14.17 -2.31
C ILE A 79 2.37 -15.19 -1.44
N THR A 80 2.50 -16.42 -1.92
CA THR A 80 3.18 -17.51 -1.24
C THR A 80 4.48 -17.91 -1.93
N GLY A 81 5.38 -18.53 -1.19
CA GLY A 81 6.63 -19.05 -1.73
C GLY A 81 7.73 -19.14 -0.67
N PRO A 82 8.85 -19.82 -0.98
CA PRO A 82 9.96 -19.98 -0.05
C PRO A 82 10.51 -18.63 0.46
N THR A 83 11.13 -18.67 1.64
CA THR A 83 11.89 -17.53 2.16
C THR A 83 12.99 -17.12 1.16
N GLY A 84 13.19 -15.84 0.96
CA GLY A 84 14.19 -15.32 0.01
C GLY A 84 13.80 -15.38 -1.47
N SER A 85 12.57 -15.82 -1.82
CA SER A 85 12.11 -15.87 -3.22
C SER A 85 11.77 -14.51 -3.84
N GLY A 86 11.90 -13.42 -3.09
CA GLY A 86 11.67 -12.06 -3.59
C GLY A 86 10.22 -11.59 -3.55
N LYS A 87 9.34 -12.21 -2.74
CA LYS A 87 7.91 -11.85 -2.64
C LYS A 87 7.69 -10.36 -2.36
N THR A 88 8.29 -9.85 -1.30
CA THR A 88 8.18 -8.43 -0.92
C THR A 88 8.92 -7.52 -1.91
N SER A 89 10.07 -7.98 -2.41
CA SER A 89 10.88 -7.20 -3.36
C SER A 89 10.13 -6.93 -4.66
N VAL A 90 9.40 -7.90 -5.21
CA VAL A 90 8.65 -7.70 -6.46
C VAL A 90 7.52 -6.69 -6.29
N VAL A 91 6.82 -6.71 -5.15
CA VAL A 91 5.77 -5.71 -4.84
C VAL A 91 6.38 -4.32 -4.75
N ASN A 92 7.47 -4.16 -3.98
CA ASN A 92 8.16 -2.88 -3.84
C ASN A 92 8.66 -2.35 -5.19
N GLU A 93 9.24 -3.21 -6.03
CA GLU A 93 9.76 -2.83 -7.34
C GLU A 93 8.66 -2.42 -8.33
N VAL A 94 7.49 -3.06 -8.27
CA VAL A 94 6.33 -2.66 -9.05
C VAL A 94 5.82 -1.31 -8.57
N CYS A 95 5.64 -1.14 -7.26
CA CYS A 95 5.16 0.11 -6.66
C CYS A 95 6.13 1.27 -6.92
N ALA A 96 7.45 1.04 -6.80
CA ALA A 96 8.47 2.05 -7.08
C ALA A 96 8.39 2.59 -8.52
N ARG A 97 8.13 1.74 -9.52
CA ARG A 97 8.02 2.16 -10.93
C ARG A 97 6.72 2.89 -11.26
N LEU A 98 5.72 2.72 -10.42
CA LEU A 98 4.41 3.37 -10.54
C LEU A 98 4.25 4.55 -9.57
N ASN A 99 5.29 4.90 -8.82
CA ASN A 99 5.28 5.89 -7.73
C ASN A 99 4.22 5.59 -6.68
N TRP A 100 3.88 4.31 -6.47
CA TRP A 100 2.83 3.92 -5.55
C TRP A 100 3.39 3.79 -4.13
N PRO A 101 2.90 4.62 -3.17
CA PRO A 101 3.36 4.54 -1.79
C PRO A 101 2.96 3.20 -1.16
N VAL A 102 3.86 2.61 -0.38
CA VAL A 102 3.67 1.32 0.28
C VAL A 102 3.72 1.50 1.79
N GLN A 103 2.72 0.96 2.46
CA GLN A 103 2.71 0.79 3.91
C GLN A 103 3.05 -0.68 4.20
N LEU A 104 4.24 -0.90 4.75
CA LEU A 104 4.75 -2.24 5.05
C LEU A 104 4.71 -2.50 6.55
N LEU A 105 4.14 -3.63 6.94
CA LEU A 105 4.21 -4.14 8.30
C LEU A 105 4.59 -5.62 8.29
N THR A 106 5.61 -5.98 9.06
CA THR A 106 5.94 -7.39 9.29
C THR A 106 5.28 -7.85 10.58
N LEU A 107 4.43 -8.85 10.47
CA LEU A 107 3.67 -9.40 11.57
C LEU A 107 4.52 -10.39 12.38
N ASN A 108 4.14 -10.60 13.61
CA ASN A 108 4.75 -11.56 14.52
C ASN A 108 3.72 -12.01 15.57
N ASN A 109 4.09 -12.91 16.45
CA ASN A 109 3.22 -13.45 17.50
C ASN A 109 2.79 -12.45 18.62
N ARG A 110 3.30 -11.22 18.58
CA ARG A 110 2.90 -10.12 19.48
C ARG A 110 2.18 -9.01 18.72
N PHE A 111 1.77 -9.30 17.50
CA PHE A 111 1.02 -8.36 16.69
C PHE A 111 -0.34 -8.10 17.33
N GLU A 112 -0.73 -6.83 17.40
CA GLU A 112 -2.05 -6.35 17.81
C GLU A 112 -2.68 -5.55 16.68
N PHE A 113 -3.97 -5.70 16.46
CA PHE A 113 -4.69 -4.98 15.41
C PHE A 113 -4.58 -3.46 15.53
N SER A 114 -4.42 -2.95 16.76
CA SER A 114 -4.15 -1.53 17.04
C SER A 114 -2.93 -0.97 16.31
N GLN A 115 -1.92 -1.80 16.04
CA GLN A 115 -0.73 -1.40 15.27
C GLN A 115 -1.07 -1.07 13.80
N LEU A 116 -2.14 -1.65 13.25
CA LEU A 116 -2.64 -1.34 11.92
C LEU A 116 -3.49 -0.07 11.88
N THR A 117 -4.27 0.17 12.92
CA THR A 117 -5.21 1.29 12.97
C THR A 117 -4.56 2.58 13.41
N GLY A 118 -3.74 2.53 14.45
CA GLY A 118 -3.01 3.68 14.99
C GLY A 118 -3.22 3.87 16.50
N HIS A 119 -2.54 4.86 17.04
CA HIS A 119 -2.54 5.17 18.46
C HIS A 119 -2.26 6.65 18.72
N PHE A 120 -2.57 7.12 19.92
CA PHE A 120 -2.19 8.46 20.34
C PHE A 120 -0.73 8.54 20.75
N THR A 121 -0.07 9.61 20.35
CA THR A 121 1.27 9.99 20.80
C THR A 121 1.27 11.39 21.39
N TYR A 122 2.15 11.61 22.35
CA TYR A 122 2.42 12.95 22.85
C TYR A 122 3.54 13.57 22.02
N SER A 123 3.24 14.67 21.34
CA SER A 123 4.27 15.47 20.69
C SER A 123 4.71 16.59 21.66
N SER A 124 5.96 16.57 22.08
CA SER A 124 6.56 17.73 22.73
C SER A 124 6.83 18.77 21.63
N GLN A 125 5.92 19.69 21.42
CA GLN A 125 6.22 20.85 20.59
C GLN A 125 7.11 21.81 21.34
N LYS A 126 8.18 22.27 20.66
CA LYS A 126 9.05 23.41 20.93
C LYS A 126 9.11 23.93 22.36
N GLU A 127 10.33 24.22 22.83
CA GLU A 127 10.62 24.80 24.13
C GLU A 127 9.50 25.70 24.65
N GLY A 128 8.76 25.22 25.68
CA GLY A 128 7.75 25.99 26.41
C GLY A 128 6.27 25.74 26.09
N GLY A 129 5.95 24.86 25.14
CA GLY A 129 4.56 24.47 24.84
C GLY A 129 4.08 23.28 25.65
N ALA A 130 2.78 23.25 26.03
CA ALA A 130 2.17 22.07 26.62
C ALA A 130 2.23 20.89 25.62
N PRO A 131 2.45 19.65 26.09
CA PRO A 131 2.43 18.48 25.22
C PRO A 131 1.04 18.33 24.57
N GLU A 132 1.02 18.25 23.25
CA GLU A 132 -0.21 18.04 22.47
C GLU A 132 -0.35 16.56 22.17
N MET A 133 -1.53 16.01 22.39
CA MET A 133 -1.85 14.63 22.08
C MET A 133 -2.34 14.53 20.64
N THR A 134 -1.60 13.83 19.80
CA THR A 134 -1.92 13.65 18.37
C THR A 134 -2.12 12.18 18.05
N PHE A 135 -3.13 11.87 17.21
CA PHE A 135 -3.35 10.52 16.72
C PHE A 135 -2.38 10.21 15.57
N GLN A 136 -1.65 9.12 15.71
CA GLN A 136 -0.75 8.61 14.67
C GLN A 136 -1.43 7.44 13.96
N TYR A 137 -1.78 7.64 12.68
CA TYR A 137 -2.37 6.59 11.87
C TYR A 137 -1.41 5.41 11.67
N GLY A 138 -1.91 4.21 11.89
CA GLY A 138 -1.21 2.97 11.55
C GLY A 138 -1.17 2.70 10.04
N PRO A 139 -0.46 1.64 9.61
CA PRO A 139 -0.29 1.32 8.19
C PRO A 139 -1.59 1.11 7.43
N LEU A 140 -2.55 0.39 7.99
CA LEU A 140 -3.87 0.16 7.37
C LEU A 140 -4.65 1.46 7.23
N ALA A 141 -4.72 2.24 8.32
CA ALA A 141 -5.42 3.51 8.30
C ALA A 141 -4.82 4.49 7.28
N LYS A 142 -3.47 4.55 7.17
CA LYS A 142 -2.78 5.33 6.14
C LYS A 142 -3.09 4.84 4.73
N ALA A 143 -3.04 3.51 4.52
CA ALA A 143 -3.34 2.93 3.23
C ALA A 143 -4.76 3.26 2.78
N MET A 144 -5.74 3.12 3.67
CA MET A 144 -7.14 3.46 3.38
C MET A 144 -7.35 4.96 3.17
N LYS A 145 -6.71 5.80 3.98
CA LYS A 145 -6.88 7.25 3.94
C LYS A 145 -6.25 7.88 2.70
N TYR A 146 -5.08 7.41 2.28
CA TYR A 146 -4.27 8.02 1.23
C TYR A 146 -4.20 7.18 -0.05
N GLY A 147 -4.80 6.00 -0.10
CA GLY A 147 -4.79 5.11 -1.26
C GLY A 147 -3.46 4.40 -1.48
N HIS A 148 -2.69 4.16 -0.42
CA HIS A 148 -1.42 3.45 -0.50
C HIS A 148 -1.62 1.94 -0.58
N VAL A 149 -0.63 1.21 -1.08
CA VAL A 149 -0.62 -0.25 -1.03
C VAL A 149 -0.22 -0.69 0.38
N LEU A 150 -1.04 -1.51 1.02
CA LEU A 150 -0.70 -2.16 2.28
C LEU A 150 -0.05 -3.52 1.99
N VAL A 151 1.11 -3.76 2.58
CA VAL A 151 1.82 -5.04 2.51
C VAL A 151 1.99 -5.60 3.92
N LEU A 152 1.38 -6.75 4.17
CA LEU A 152 1.52 -7.48 5.42
C LEU A 152 2.45 -8.68 5.18
N ASN A 153 3.66 -8.61 5.74
CA ASN A 153 4.63 -9.69 5.68
C ASN A 153 4.43 -10.67 6.84
N GLU A 154 4.77 -11.94 6.61
CA GLU A 154 4.77 -13.01 7.61
C GLU A 154 3.40 -13.12 8.31
N ILE A 155 2.33 -13.08 7.54
CA ILE A 155 0.95 -13.08 8.05
C ILE A 155 0.61 -14.35 8.85
N ASP A 156 1.31 -15.44 8.58
CA ASP A 156 1.20 -16.73 9.25
C ASP A 156 1.75 -16.74 10.70
N LEU A 157 2.53 -15.72 11.07
CA LEU A 157 3.05 -15.56 12.44
C LEU A 157 2.10 -14.81 13.37
N ALA A 158 1.08 -14.15 12.84
CA ALA A 158 0.13 -13.39 13.63
C ALA A 158 -0.96 -14.29 14.21
N ASP A 159 -1.49 -13.92 15.38
CA ASP A 159 -2.64 -14.57 15.96
C ASP A 159 -3.90 -14.37 15.10
N ALA A 160 -4.65 -15.44 14.87
CA ALA A 160 -5.84 -15.39 14.05
C ALA A 160 -6.93 -14.49 14.64
N GLY A 161 -6.99 -14.33 15.95
CA GLY A 161 -7.90 -13.41 16.63
C GLY A 161 -7.61 -11.95 16.29
N GLU A 162 -6.33 -11.57 16.23
CA GLU A 162 -5.90 -10.23 15.83
C GLU A 162 -6.16 -9.97 14.34
N LEU A 163 -5.97 -10.97 13.49
CA LEU A 163 -6.26 -10.86 12.06
C LEU A 163 -7.76 -10.75 11.75
N ALA A 164 -8.63 -11.20 12.65
CA ALA A 164 -10.09 -11.07 12.47
C ALA A 164 -10.55 -9.62 12.33
N GLY A 165 -9.79 -8.65 12.89
CA GLY A 165 -10.04 -7.23 12.69
C GLY A 165 -9.92 -6.76 11.22
N LEU A 166 -9.22 -7.52 10.37
CA LEU A 166 -9.13 -7.24 8.93
C LEU A 166 -10.37 -7.69 8.15
N ASN A 167 -11.18 -8.60 8.68
CA ASN A 167 -12.30 -9.19 7.93
C ASN A 167 -13.28 -8.12 7.43
N ASP A 168 -13.63 -7.16 8.27
CA ASP A 168 -14.55 -6.09 7.88
C ASP A 168 -14.00 -5.28 6.71
N VAL A 169 -12.72 -4.96 6.73
CA VAL A 169 -12.06 -4.22 5.66
C VAL A 169 -11.97 -5.05 4.37
N LEU A 170 -11.64 -6.34 4.48
CA LEU A 170 -11.58 -7.26 3.35
C LEU A 170 -12.96 -7.51 2.73
N GLU A 171 -14.03 -7.41 3.52
CA GLU A 171 -15.42 -7.48 3.05
C GLU A 171 -15.94 -6.13 2.51
N GLY A 172 -15.06 -5.12 2.39
CA GLY A 172 -15.42 -3.81 1.86
C GLY A 172 -16.13 -2.89 2.86
N ARG A 173 -16.15 -3.25 4.14
CA ARG A 173 -16.72 -2.39 5.19
C ARG A 173 -15.73 -1.31 5.59
N PRO A 174 -16.22 -0.15 6.05
CA PRO A 174 -15.35 0.92 6.52
C PRO A 174 -14.63 0.53 7.83
N LEU A 175 -13.39 1.01 7.96
CA LEU A 175 -12.65 0.96 9.22
C LEU A 175 -13.08 2.13 10.10
N VAL A 176 -13.51 1.83 11.32
CA VAL A 176 -13.85 2.83 12.33
C VAL A 176 -12.70 2.97 13.32
N LEU A 177 -12.11 4.15 13.39
CA LEU A 177 -11.05 4.48 14.33
C LEU A 177 -11.68 5.00 15.63
N ALA A 178 -12.08 4.10 16.53
CA ALA A 178 -12.75 4.44 17.78
C ALA A 178 -11.93 5.42 18.62
N ASP A 179 -10.62 5.22 18.69
CA ASP A 179 -9.71 6.07 19.44
C ASP A 179 -9.50 7.45 18.79
N ASN A 180 -9.76 7.59 17.51
CA ASN A 180 -9.67 8.87 16.80
C ASN A 180 -11.04 9.50 16.59
N ALA A 181 -11.77 9.77 17.65
CA ALA A 181 -13.09 10.40 17.62
C ALA A 181 -14.12 9.70 16.69
N GLY A 182 -13.94 8.39 16.45
CA GLY A 182 -14.81 7.62 15.58
C GLY A 182 -14.64 7.94 14.10
N GLU A 183 -13.47 8.41 13.65
CA GLU A 183 -13.19 8.64 12.23
C GLU A 183 -13.46 7.38 11.42
N ILE A 184 -14.18 7.52 10.32
CA ILE A 184 -14.56 6.42 9.43
C ILE A 184 -13.73 6.49 8.16
N LEU A 185 -12.96 5.43 7.89
CA LEU A 185 -12.18 5.27 6.67
C LEU A 185 -12.82 4.19 5.80
N SER A 186 -13.02 4.47 4.53
CA SER A 186 -13.48 3.48 3.55
C SER A 186 -12.32 3.03 2.67
N LEU A 187 -12.47 1.86 2.03
CA LEU A 187 -11.51 1.36 1.04
C LEU A 187 -11.36 2.29 -0.17
N THR A 188 -12.37 3.12 -0.39
CA THR A 188 -12.35 4.16 -1.43
C THR A 188 -12.17 5.50 -0.75
N PRO A 189 -10.94 5.99 -0.54
CA PRO A 189 -10.73 7.28 0.08
C PRO A 189 -11.39 8.37 -0.74
N LYS A 190 -12.09 9.31 -0.09
CA LYS A 190 -12.70 10.47 -0.77
C LYS A 190 -11.71 11.26 -1.61
N SER A 191 -10.43 11.19 -1.25
CA SER A 191 -9.30 11.79 -1.97
C SER A 191 -9.05 11.19 -3.35
N LEU A 192 -9.54 9.97 -3.64
CA LEU A 192 -9.40 9.34 -4.95
C LEU A 192 -10.45 9.80 -5.96
N GLY A 193 -11.50 10.51 -5.50
CA GLY A 193 -12.58 11.01 -6.35
C GLY A 193 -13.36 9.92 -7.09
N PRO A 194 -14.18 10.28 -8.11
CA PRO A 194 -14.97 9.32 -8.87
C PRO A 194 -14.14 8.32 -9.70
N GLN A 195 -12.85 8.54 -9.85
CA GLN A 195 -11.94 7.57 -10.49
C GLN A 195 -11.45 6.48 -9.55
N SER A 196 -11.80 6.56 -8.30
CA SER A 196 -11.61 5.50 -7.30
C SER A 196 -12.41 4.22 -7.59
N ALA A 197 -13.16 4.17 -8.69
CA ALA A 197 -13.61 2.93 -9.33
C ALA A 197 -12.47 1.95 -9.64
N PHE A 198 -11.24 2.33 -9.33
CA PHE A 198 -10.12 1.41 -9.16
C PHE A 198 -10.30 0.66 -7.86
N GLY A 199 -11.32 -0.06 -7.85
CA GLY A 199 -11.47 -1.38 -7.45
C GLY A 199 -11.31 -1.72 -6.03
N PHE A 200 -11.73 -0.93 -5.21
CA PHE A 200 -12.20 -1.37 -3.93
C PHE A 200 -13.73 -1.16 -3.92
N ASN A 201 -14.44 -1.91 -4.72
CA ASN A 201 -15.86 -2.11 -4.59
C ASN A 201 -16.11 -3.31 -3.70
#